data_f03152c2cf94642e7ab1d9570600806a
#
_entry.id   f03152c2cf94642e7ab1d9570600806a
#
_cell.length_a   1.000
_cell.length_b   1.000
_cell.length_c   1.000
_cell.angle_alpha   90.00
_cell.angle_beta   90.00
_cell.angle_gamma   90.00
#
_symmetry.space_group_name_H-M   'P 1'
#
loop_
_entity.id
_entity.type
_entity.pdbx_description
1 polymer ?
#
loop_
_entity_poly.entity_id
_entity_poly.type
_entity_poly.pdbx_seq_one_letter_code
_entity_poly.pdbx_strand_id
1 'polypeptide(L)'
;EEGNNTQKLIEVFEKVKGLNHPVLVHIHTLKGKGLLPAEQNKEAFHWIMPGTLDKKDDDTNSTPTENYTSVTVDYILNKAKQDPTVFAISPATPGAYGFTPDVRAQLGNQYTDVGIAEEHAVAFASAMAKNGTKPILLILSSFIQRTYDQLSQDLCLNNSPATILVHWGAITGADMTHLGCFDIPLVSNIPNIVYLAPTNKEEYIAMMDWSLQQTQHPVAIRVPFGNFVTTGIEDKTDYSKHAGVISYFQKEYVKTHCC
;
A
#
# COMPACT_ATOMS: atom_id res chain seq x y z
N GLU A 1 9.43 -22.15 -23.73
CA GLU A 1 10.05 -23.33 -23.10
C GLU A 1 9.40 -23.60 -21.73
N GLU A 2 9.48 -24.87 -21.27
CA GLU A 2 8.90 -25.31 -19.98
C GLU A 2 9.69 -24.80 -18.78
N GLY A 3 9.37 -23.63 -18.28
CA GLY A 3 10.12 -22.92 -17.24
C GLY A 3 10.09 -23.56 -15.84
N ASN A 4 9.16 -24.47 -15.56
CA ASN A 4 9.14 -25.25 -14.33
C ASN A 4 9.95 -26.57 -14.42
N ASN A 5 10.59 -26.84 -15.55
CA ASN A 5 11.41 -28.01 -15.77
C ASN A 5 12.90 -27.64 -15.83
N THR A 6 13.64 -27.88 -14.74
CA THR A 6 15.05 -27.50 -14.63
C THR A 6 15.92 -28.15 -15.73
N GLN A 7 15.66 -29.39 -16.11
CA GLN A 7 16.42 -30.09 -17.15
C GLN A 7 16.23 -29.40 -18.52
N LYS A 8 15.00 -29.00 -18.84
CA LYS A 8 14.70 -28.25 -20.08
C LYS A 8 15.38 -26.88 -20.09
N LEU A 9 15.42 -26.19 -18.96
CA LEU A 9 16.13 -24.91 -18.86
C LEU A 9 17.62 -25.07 -19.09
N ILE A 10 18.26 -26.13 -18.50
CA ILE A 10 19.68 -26.43 -18.72
C ILE A 10 19.93 -26.66 -20.22
N GLU A 11 19.14 -27.50 -20.89
CA GLU A 11 19.27 -27.80 -22.32
C GLU A 11 19.18 -26.53 -23.20
N VAL A 12 18.28 -25.60 -22.85
CA VAL A 12 18.12 -24.33 -23.57
C VAL A 12 19.30 -23.40 -23.32
N PHE A 13 19.73 -23.24 -22.08
CA PHE A 13 20.86 -22.36 -21.75
C PHE A 13 22.17 -22.87 -22.33
N GLU A 14 22.38 -24.20 -22.38
CA GLU A 14 23.55 -24.79 -23.07
C GLU A 14 23.58 -24.45 -24.56
N LYS A 15 22.42 -24.37 -25.23
CA LYS A 15 22.34 -24.01 -26.66
C LYS A 15 22.68 -22.55 -26.93
N VAL A 16 22.39 -21.67 -25.97
CA VAL A 16 22.53 -20.21 -26.20
C VAL A 16 23.78 -19.60 -25.58
N LYS A 17 24.42 -20.25 -24.59
CA LYS A 17 25.56 -19.67 -23.86
C LYS A 17 26.78 -19.32 -24.71
N GLY A 18 26.94 -19.96 -25.89
CA GLY A 18 28.07 -19.72 -26.81
C GLY A 18 27.78 -18.71 -27.93
N LEU A 19 26.60 -18.13 -27.97
CA LEU A 19 26.22 -17.20 -29.03
C LEU A 19 26.79 -15.79 -28.77
N ASN A 20 27.30 -15.15 -29.83
CA ASN A 20 27.92 -13.82 -29.76
C ASN A 20 26.94 -12.66 -30.05
N HIS A 21 25.65 -12.88 -29.85
CA HIS A 21 24.59 -11.89 -30.04
C HIS A 21 23.56 -12.00 -28.93
N PRO A 22 22.78 -10.96 -28.63
CA PRO A 22 21.70 -11.01 -27.67
C PRO A 22 20.68 -12.08 -28.03
N VAL A 23 20.22 -12.83 -27.02
CA VAL A 23 19.25 -13.91 -27.20
C VAL A 23 18.12 -13.73 -26.21
N LEU A 24 16.88 -13.76 -26.68
CA LEU A 24 15.68 -13.79 -25.85
C LEU A 24 15.25 -15.26 -25.65
N VAL A 25 15.31 -15.72 -24.40
CA VAL A 25 14.76 -17.03 -24.01
C VAL A 25 13.43 -16.82 -23.34
N HIS A 26 12.32 -17.10 -24.07
CA HIS A 26 10.98 -17.01 -23.52
C HIS A 26 10.61 -18.33 -22.84
N ILE A 27 10.40 -18.31 -21.54
CA ILE A 27 10.01 -19.46 -20.71
C ILE A 27 8.58 -19.29 -20.20
N HIS A 28 7.86 -20.40 -20.09
CA HIS A 28 6.51 -20.44 -19.56
C HIS A 28 6.52 -21.16 -18.22
N THR A 29 6.09 -20.49 -17.17
CA THR A 29 6.01 -21.06 -15.81
C THR A 29 4.57 -21.08 -15.32
N LEU A 30 4.26 -22.05 -14.47
CA LEU A 30 3.05 -22.06 -13.66
C LEU A 30 3.44 -21.71 -12.22
N LYS A 31 3.03 -20.56 -11.73
CA LYS A 31 3.26 -20.17 -10.33
C LYS A 31 2.57 -21.14 -9.39
N GLY A 32 3.32 -21.62 -8.39
CA GLY A 32 2.83 -22.64 -7.45
C GLY A 32 2.96 -24.08 -7.93
N LYS A 33 3.60 -24.34 -9.09
CA LYS A 33 3.77 -25.67 -9.69
C LYS A 33 4.28 -26.70 -8.70
N GLY A 34 3.52 -27.79 -8.57
CA GLY A 34 3.84 -28.90 -7.66
C GLY A 34 3.07 -28.84 -6.33
N LEU A 35 2.36 -27.74 -6.04
CA LEU A 35 1.47 -27.61 -4.87
C LEU A 35 0.08 -27.21 -5.37
N LEU A 36 -0.85 -28.15 -5.45
CA LEU A 36 -2.17 -27.94 -6.05
C LEU A 36 -2.92 -26.72 -5.49
N PRO A 37 -3.01 -26.46 -4.18
CA PRO A 37 -3.64 -25.25 -3.65
C PRO A 37 -3.00 -23.96 -4.18
N ALA A 38 -1.67 -23.92 -4.33
CA ALA A 38 -0.95 -22.75 -4.86
C ALA A 38 -1.16 -22.57 -6.37
N GLU A 39 -1.30 -23.65 -7.12
CA GLU A 39 -1.65 -23.59 -8.55
C GLU A 39 -3.05 -23.03 -8.76
N GLN A 40 -3.99 -23.34 -7.86
CA GLN A 40 -5.38 -22.90 -7.89
C GLN A 40 -5.58 -21.48 -7.36
N ASN A 41 -4.82 -21.08 -6.34
CA ASN A 41 -4.90 -19.72 -5.73
C ASN A 41 -3.52 -19.09 -5.60
N LYS A 42 -3.02 -18.57 -6.72
CA LYS A 42 -1.68 -18.01 -6.84
C LYS A 42 -1.46 -16.75 -5.98
N GLU A 43 -2.52 -16.02 -5.69
CA GLU A 43 -2.46 -14.80 -4.87
C GLU A 43 -2.31 -15.15 -3.39
N ALA A 44 -3.13 -16.04 -2.85
CA ALA A 44 -3.05 -16.47 -1.46
C ALA A 44 -1.72 -17.16 -1.13
N PHE A 45 -1.11 -17.85 -2.11
CA PHE A 45 0.17 -18.53 -1.97
C PHE A 45 1.37 -17.72 -2.49
N HIS A 46 1.20 -16.42 -2.73
CA HIS A 46 2.32 -15.56 -3.10
C HIS A 46 3.33 -15.40 -1.96
N TRP A 47 2.82 -15.27 -0.75
CA TRP A 47 3.59 -15.21 0.49
C TRP A 47 2.80 -15.90 1.60
N ILE A 48 3.40 -16.87 2.25
CA ILE A 48 2.76 -17.68 3.30
C ILE A 48 3.68 -17.78 4.51
N MET A 49 3.08 -17.79 5.71
CA MET A 49 3.81 -18.03 6.95
C MET A 49 4.10 -19.52 7.13
N PRO A 50 5.20 -19.86 7.84
CA PRO A 50 5.43 -21.24 8.26
C PRO A 50 4.19 -21.83 8.97
N GLY A 51 3.85 -23.08 8.70
CA GLY A 51 2.69 -23.76 9.27
C GLY A 51 1.34 -23.42 8.60
N THR A 52 1.30 -22.55 7.59
CA THR A 52 0.03 -22.22 6.89
C THR A 52 -0.62 -23.46 6.26
N LEU A 53 0.16 -24.41 5.76
CA LEU A 53 -0.35 -25.64 5.15
C LEU A 53 -0.82 -26.69 6.17
N ASP A 54 -0.39 -26.56 7.43
CA ASP A 54 -0.73 -27.49 8.51
C ASP A 54 -2.01 -27.08 9.25
N LYS A 55 -2.51 -25.87 9.00
CA LYS A 55 -3.77 -25.40 9.59
C LYS A 55 -4.93 -26.16 8.98
N LYS A 56 -5.61 -26.94 9.83
CA LYS A 56 -6.90 -27.52 9.46
C LYS A 56 -7.95 -26.40 9.49
N ASP A 57 -8.94 -26.48 8.62
CA ASP A 57 -10.04 -25.50 8.48
C ASP A 57 -10.81 -25.21 9.79
N ASP A 58 -10.59 -26.00 10.83
CA ASP A 58 -11.25 -25.88 12.14
C ASP A 58 -10.68 -24.75 13.06
N ASP A 59 -9.54 -24.13 12.69
CA ASP A 59 -8.93 -23.06 13.52
C ASP A 59 -9.54 -21.66 13.25
N THR A 60 -10.71 -21.59 12.59
CA THR A 60 -11.43 -20.34 12.28
C THR A 60 -12.15 -19.69 13.46
N ASN A 61 -12.04 -20.24 14.68
CA ASN A 61 -12.74 -19.74 15.87
C ASN A 61 -12.04 -18.56 16.60
N SER A 62 -10.96 -18.01 16.07
CA SER A 62 -10.47 -16.72 16.56
C SER A 62 -11.29 -15.60 15.91
N THR A 63 -12.08 -14.88 16.70
CA THR A 63 -12.69 -13.62 16.26
C THR A 63 -11.59 -12.77 15.61
N PRO A 64 -11.73 -12.30 14.36
CA PRO A 64 -10.71 -11.49 13.72
C PRO A 64 -10.44 -10.26 14.59
N THR A 65 -9.25 -10.17 15.15
CA THR A 65 -8.87 -8.98 15.91
C THR A 65 -8.78 -7.81 14.95
N GLU A 66 -9.56 -6.77 15.23
CA GLU A 66 -9.56 -5.54 14.45
C GLU A 66 -8.13 -4.94 14.45
N ASN A 67 -7.64 -4.53 13.29
CA ASN A 67 -6.30 -3.98 13.09
C ASN A 67 -6.32 -2.87 12.03
N TYR A 68 -5.19 -2.20 11.80
CA TYR A 68 -5.11 -1.12 10.81
C TYR A 68 -5.56 -1.56 9.42
N THR A 69 -5.26 -2.79 9.00
CA THR A 69 -5.66 -3.32 7.69
C THR A 69 -7.18 -3.47 7.59
N SER A 70 -7.82 -4.11 8.57
CA SER A 70 -9.29 -4.30 8.54
C SER A 70 -10.04 -2.97 8.62
N VAL A 71 -9.60 -2.05 9.47
CA VAL A 71 -10.18 -0.69 9.57
C VAL A 71 -10.03 0.07 8.25
N THR A 72 -8.88 -0.05 7.57
CA THR A 72 -8.68 0.59 6.25
C THR A 72 -9.67 0.07 5.22
N VAL A 73 -9.84 -1.26 5.15
CA VAL A 73 -10.78 -1.89 4.22
C VAL A 73 -12.21 -1.43 4.49
N ASP A 74 -12.66 -1.54 5.74
CA ASP A 74 -14.03 -1.17 6.12
C ASP A 74 -14.29 0.31 5.86
N TYR A 75 -13.33 1.17 6.18
CA TYR A 75 -13.42 2.61 5.93
C TYR A 75 -13.59 2.90 4.43
N ILE A 76 -12.72 2.35 3.58
CA ILE A 76 -12.76 2.61 2.14
C ILE A 76 -14.04 2.05 1.51
N LEU A 77 -14.47 0.83 1.89
CA LEU A 77 -15.73 0.26 1.41
C LEU A 77 -16.94 1.13 1.79
N ASN A 78 -16.97 1.64 3.03
CA ASN A 78 -18.06 2.50 3.49
C ASN A 78 -18.07 3.86 2.77
N LYS A 79 -16.92 4.48 2.57
CA LYS A 79 -16.80 5.76 1.86
C LYS A 79 -17.14 5.61 0.37
N ALA A 80 -16.68 4.55 -0.29
CA ALA A 80 -16.99 4.28 -1.69
C ALA A 80 -18.47 4.05 -1.95
N LYS A 81 -19.20 3.41 -1.00
CA LYS A 81 -20.65 3.27 -1.08
C LYS A 81 -21.41 4.59 -0.97
N GLN A 82 -20.86 5.57 -0.25
CA GLN A 82 -21.49 6.87 0.01
C GLN A 82 -21.12 7.93 -1.04
N ASP A 83 -19.93 7.83 -1.60
CA ASP A 83 -19.36 8.83 -2.49
C ASP A 83 -18.72 8.14 -3.72
N PRO A 84 -19.33 8.25 -4.91
CA PRO A 84 -18.80 7.63 -6.12
C PRO A 84 -17.49 8.25 -6.61
N THR A 85 -17.05 9.37 -6.03
CA THR A 85 -15.76 10.00 -6.34
C THR A 85 -14.60 9.40 -5.56
N VAL A 86 -14.85 8.63 -4.50
CA VAL A 86 -13.82 7.89 -3.77
C VAL A 86 -13.30 6.73 -4.63
N PHE A 87 -11.99 6.63 -4.78
CA PHE A 87 -11.36 5.65 -5.65
C PHE A 87 -10.07 5.10 -5.04
N ALA A 88 -9.95 3.78 -4.92
CA ALA A 88 -8.77 3.13 -4.37
C ALA A 88 -7.81 2.67 -5.47
N ILE A 89 -6.51 2.91 -5.28
CA ILE A 89 -5.44 2.55 -6.22
C ILE A 89 -4.42 1.69 -5.47
N SER A 90 -4.06 0.54 -6.04
CA SER A 90 -3.04 -0.37 -5.50
C SER A 90 -1.96 -0.63 -6.54
N PRO A 91 -0.66 -0.49 -6.21
CA PRO A 91 0.43 -0.96 -7.07
C PRO A 91 0.84 -2.39 -6.68
N ALA A 92 0.18 -3.40 -7.25
CA ALA A 92 0.50 -4.82 -7.22
C ALA A 92 0.54 -5.53 -5.85
N THR A 93 0.12 -4.87 -4.77
CA THR A 93 0.17 -5.47 -3.42
C THR A 93 -1.19 -5.46 -2.69
N PRO A 94 -2.31 -5.78 -3.36
CA PRO A 94 -3.64 -5.66 -2.75
C PRO A 94 -3.80 -6.49 -1.47
N GLY A 95 -3.20 -7.68 -1.42
CA GLY A 95 -3.24 -8.55 -0.24
C GLY A 95 -2.61 -7.95 1.01
N ALA A 96 -1.55 -7.11 0.86
CA ALA A 96 -0.90 -6.43 1.97
C ALA A 96 -1.81 -5.41 2.66
N TYR A 97 -2.82 -4.91 1.95
CA TYR A 97 -3.80 -3.94 2.45
C TYR A 97 -5.15 -4.58 2.80
N GLY A 98 -5.26 -5.90 2.74
CA GLY A 98 -6.50 -6.61 2.97
C GLY A 98 -7.50 -6.53 1.80
N PHE A 99 -7.08 -6.05 0.63
CA PHE A 99 -7.93 -5.96 -0.56
C PHE A 99 -8.00 -7.32 -1.27
N THR A 100 -8.71 -8.25 -0.62
CA THR A 100 -9.01 -9.58 -1.17
C THR A 100 -9.79 -9.48 -2.49
N PRO A 101 -9.89 -10.56 -3.28
CA PRO A 101 -10.75 -10.57 -4.47
C PRO A 101 -12.18 -10.11 -4.19
N ASP A 102 -12.75 -10.49 -3.04
CA ASP A 102 -14.11 -10.11 -2.65
C ASP A 102 -14.23 -8.61 -2.32
N VAL A 103 -13.25 -8.02 -1.63
CA VAL A 103 -13.20 -6.58 -1.36
C VAL A 103 -13.09 -5.79 -2.68
N ARG A 104 -12.22 -6.24 -3.58
CA ARG A 104 -12.07 -5.61 -4.90
C ARG A 104 -13.34 -5.71 -5.73
N ALA A 105 -14.04 -6.85 -5.68
CA ALA A 105 -15.33 -7.02 -6.35
C ALA A 105 -16.41 -6.08 -5.78
N GLN A 106 -16.43 -5.85 -4.46
CA GLN A 106 -17.36 -4.90 -3.83
C GLN A 106 -17.08 -3.44 -4.25
N LEU A 107 -15.82 -3.06 -4.43
CA LEU A 107 -15.45 -1.72 -4.91
C LEU A 107 -15.75 -1.54 -6.42
N GLY A 108 -15.70 -2.62 -7.18
CA GLY A 108 -16.00 -2.59 -8.62
C GLY A 108 -15.18 -1.53 -9.37
N ASN A 109 -15.86 -0.58 -10.00
CA ASN A 109 -15.22 0.49 -10.78
C ASN A 109 -14.53 1.57 -9.92
N GLN A 110 -14.60 1.50 -8.61
CA GLN A 110 -13.92 2.42 -7.67
C GLN A 110 -12.59 1.85 -7.17
N TYR A 111 -12.06 0.83 -7.84
CA TYR A 111 -10.76 0.25 -7.55
C TYR A 111 -9.98 -0.06 -8.83
N THR A 112 -8.67 0.15 -8.77
CA THR A 112 -7.74 -0.37 -9.77
C THR A 112 -6.43 -0.83 -9.17
N ASP A 113 -5.85 -1.89 -9.76
CA ASP A 113 -4.48 -2.29 -9.53
C ASP A 113 -3.67 -1.94 -10.78
N VAL A 114 -2.65 -1.12 -10.61
CA VAL A 114 -1.81 -0.64 -11.73
C VAL A 114 -0.60 -1.55 -12.01
N GLY A 115 -0.50 -2.68 -11.30
CA GLY A 115 0.66 -3.55 -11.35
C GLY A 115 1.86 -2.98 -10.58
N ILE A 116 3.05 -3.55 -10.79
CA ILE A 116 4.30 -3.08 -10.16
C ILE A 116 4.73 -1.78 -10.85
N ALA A 117 4.02 -0.69 -10.56
CA ALA A 117 4.17 0.61 -11.18
C ALA A 117 3.77 1.73 -10.20
N GLU A 118 4.48 1.80 -9.08
CA GLU A 118 4.23 2.76 -7.99
C GLU A 118 4.32 4.21 -8.49
N GLU A 119 5.24 4.49 -9.38
CA GLU A 119 5.43 5.79 -10.02
C GLU A 119 4.18 6.20 -10.79
N HIS A 120 3.65 5.28 -11.61
CA HIS A 120 2.40 5.50 -12.35
C HIS A 120 1.21 5.69 -11.41
N ALA A 121 1.15 4.93 -10.30
CA ALA A 121 0.07 5.05 -9.32
C ALA A 121 -0.03 6.47 -8.75
N VAL A 122 1.10 7.11 -8.45
CA VAL A 122 1.13 8.50 -7.94
C VAL A 122 0.72 9.51 -9.01
N ALA A 123 1.27 9.40 -10.22
CA ALA A 123 0.90 10.29 -11.33
C ALA A 123 -0.60 10.15 -11.68
N PHE A 124 -1.12 8.92 -11.68
CA PHE A 124 -2.52 8.62 -11.91
C PHE A 124 -3.42 9.20 -10.80
N ALA A 125 -3.05 9.02 -9.53
CA ALA A 125 -3.77 9.63 -8.41
C ALA A 125 -3.80 11.17 -8.51
N SER A 126 -2.69 11.79 -8.90
CA SER A 126 -2.64 13.24 -9.14
C SER A 126 -3.62 13.69 -10.21
N ALA A 127 -3.63 13.02 -11.35
CA ALA A 127 -4.55 13.33 -12.46
C ALA A 127 -6.01 13.13 -12.06
N MET A 128 -6.34 12.07 -11.32
CA MET A 128 -7.69 11.82 -10.80
C MET A 128 -8.13 12.91 -9.84
N ALA A 129 -7.27 13.31 -8.89
CA ALA A 129 -7.58 14.38 -7.93
C ALA A 129 -7.86 15.71 -8.63
N LYS A 130 -7.08 16.05 -9.66
CA LYS A 130 -7.32 17.25 -10.49
C LYS A 130 -8.66 17.23 -11.24
N ASN A 131 -9.20 16.04 -11.50
CA ASN A 131 -10.50 15.89 -12.16
C ASN A 131 -11.66 15.65 -11.18
N GLY A 132 -11.48 15.96 -9.90
CA GLY A 132 -12.53 15.92 -8.88
C GLY A 132 -12.78 14.55 -8.25
N THR A 133 -11.96 13.55 -8.55
CA THR A 133 -11.97 12.28 -7.84
C THR A 133 -11.22 12.42 -6.50
N LYS A 134 -11.57 11.59 -5.53
CA LYS A 134 -10.90 11.46 -4.24
C LYS A 134 -10.08 10.17 -4.23
N PRO A 135 -8.88 10.17 -4.82
CA PRO A 135 -8.06 8.97 -4.90
C PRO A 135 -7.44 8.65 -3.54
N ILE A 136 -7.46 7.37 -3.19
CA ILE A 136 -6.75 6.78 -2.05
C ILE A 136 -5.72 5.82 -2.62
N LEU A 137 -4.46 6.22 -2.59
CA LEU A 137 -3.33 5.39 -3.00
C LEU A 137 -2.86 4.54 -1.82
N LEU A 138 -2.87 3.23 -2.00
CA LEU A 138 -2.37 2.25 -1.03
C LEU A 138 -0.96 1.86 -1.44
N ILE A 139 0.06 2.20 -0.65
CA ILE A 139 1.45 1.90 -0.98
C ILE A 139 2.21 1.43 0.26
N LEU A 140 3.09 0.43 0.11
CA LEU A 140 3.95 0.00 1.20
C LEU A 140 5.08 1.01 1.45
N SER A 141 5.40 1.25 2.71
CA SER A 141 6.47 2.16 3.13
C SER A 141 7.82 1.84 2.44
N SER A 142 8.15 0.58 2.25
CA SER A 142 9.36 0.15 1.54
C SER A 142 9.33 0.42 0.04
N PHE A 143 8.15 0.62 -0.56
CA PHE A 143 7.99 0.83 -2.01
C PHE A 143 7.78 2.30 -2.39
N ILE A 144 7.40 3.17 -1.44
CA ILE A 144 7.20 4.60 -1.69
C ILE A 144 8.48 5.29 -2.20
N GLN A 145 9.65 4.76 -1.90
CA GLN A 145 10.93 5.28 -2.39
C GLN A 145 11.04 5.31 -3.92
N ARG A 146 10.29 4.47 -4.63
CA ARG A 146 10.23 4.47 -6.10
C ARG A 146 9.48 5.66 -6.69
N THR A 147 8.76 6.41 -5.86
CA THR A 147 7.80 7.43 -6.29
C THR A 147 8.26 8.85 -5.98
N TYR A 148 9.50 9.05 -5.59
CA TYR A 148 9.98 10.35 -5.11
C TYR A 148 9.76 11.47 -6.13
N ASP A 149 10.08 11.22 -7.39
CA ASP A 149 9.89 12.20 -8.47
C ASP A 149 8.40 12.52 -8.67
N GLN A 150 7.54 11.52 -8.78
CA GLN A 150 6.11 11.71 -8.99
C GLN A 150 5.42 12.34 -7.77
N LEU A 151 5.85 12.00 -6.55
CA LEU A 151 5.38 12.65 -5.34
C LEU A 151 5.71 14.15 -5.36
N SER A 152 6.96 14.48 -5.69
CA SER A 152 7.42 15.87 -5.68
C SER A 152 6.86 16.67 -6.86
N GLN A 153 6.95 16.16 -8.10
CA GLN A 153 6.62 16.90 -9.32
C GLN A 153 5.14 16.78 -9.69
N ASP A 154 4.61 15.55 -9.79
CA ASP A 154 3.24 15.38 -10.27
C ASP A 154 2.20 15.67 -9.20
N LEU A 155 2.45 15.29 -7.95
CA LEU A 155 1.47 15.41 -6.88
C LEU A 155 1.61 16.72 -6.10
N CYS A 156 2.79 16.95 -5.49
CA CYS A 156 2.96 18.04 -4.51
C CYS A 156 3.14 19.40 -5.15
N LEU A 157 3.90 19.52 -6.25
CA LEU A 157 4.03 20.77 -6.99
C LEU A 157 2.68 21.25 -7.54
N ASN A 158 1.82 20.31 -7.92
CA ASN A 158 0.48 20.58 -8.41
C ASN A 158 -0.56 20.77 -7.29
N ASN A 159 -0.21 20.56 -6.02
CA ASN A 159 -1.15 20.54 -4.89
C ASN A 159 -2.40 19.67 -5.17
N SER A 160 -2.19 18.46 -5.70
CA SER A 160 -3.27 17.53 -6.01
C SER A 160 -3.78 16.88 -4.73
N PRO A 161 -5.06 17.03 -4.34
CA PRO A 161 -5.58 16.56 -3.06
C PRO A 161 -5.83 15.04 -3.08
N ALA A 162 -4.78 14.26 -3.13
CA ALA A 162 -4.83 12.81 -3.04
C ALA A 162 -4.47 12.33 -1.62
N THR A 163 -5.10 11.26 -1.17
CA THR A 163 -4.75 10.55 0.07
C THR A 163 -3.78 9.42 -0.26
N ILE A 164 -2.65 9.36 0.43
CA ILE A 164 -1.66 8.29 0.30
C ILE A 164 -1.58 7.56 1.63
N LEU A 165 -2.00 6.30 1.67
CA LEU A 165 -1.87 5.45 2.85
C LEU A 165 -0.54 4.67 2.73
N VAL A 166 0.45 5.11 3.51
CA VAL A 166 1.79 4.52 3.55
C VAL A 166 1.78 3.37 4.56
N HIS A 167 1.43 2.17 4.07
CA HIS A 167 1.27 0.99 4.91
C HIS A 167 2.60 0.40 5.37
N TRP A 168 2.55 -0.30 6.50
CA TRP A 168 3.70 -0.91 7.16
C TRP A 168 4.77 0.13 7.55
N GLY A 169 4.29 1.31 7.94
CA GLY A 169 5.12 2.41 8.40
C GLY A 169 5.72 2.18 9.79
N ALA A 170 6.36 1.03 10.02
CA ALA A 170 7.00 0.69 11.29
C ALA A 170 8.12 -0.34 11.04
N ILE A 171 8.97 -0.55 12.04
CA ILE A 171 9.87 -1.69 12.05
C ILE A 171 9.02 -2.92 12.33
N THR A 172 8.78 -3.74 11.28
CA THR A 172 8.03 -4.97 11.40
C THR A 172 8.99 -6.11 11.77
N GLY A 173 8.56 -6.99 12.67
CA GLY A 173 9.34 -8.21 12.98
C GLY A 173 9.20 -9.33 11.94
N ALA A 174 8.42 -9.12 10.88
CA ALA A 174 8.02 -10.17 9.97
C ALA A 174 8.95 -10.34 8.76
N ASP A 175 9.62 -9.27 8.32
CA ASP A 175 10.44 -9.28 7.10
C ASP A 175 11.58 -8.26 7.21
N MET A 176 12.80 -8.68 6.88
CA MET A 176 13.98 -7.81 6.87
C MET A 176 14.02 -6.87 5.66
N THR A 177 13.22 -7.12 4.63
CA THR A 177 13.24 -6.39 3.36
C THR A 177 12.12 -5.34 3.23
N HIS A 178 11.10 -5.42 4.10
CA HIS A 178 9.92 -4.55 4.05
C HIS A 178 9.80 -3.70 5.31
N LEU A 179 10.90 -3.09 5.75
CA LEU A 179 10.94 -2.22 6.92
C LEU A 179 10.44 -0.81 6.58
N GLY A 180 9.49 -0.33 7.35
CA GLY A 180 8.95 1.02 7.25
C GLY A 180 9.78 2.04 8.02
N CYS A 181 10.99 2.32 7.56
CA CYS A 181 11.89 3.26 8.23
C CYS A 181 12.44 4.37 7.31
N PHE A 182 12.39 4.20 5.99
CA PHE A 182 12.92 5.17 5.03
C PHE A 182 11.89 6.18 4.52
N ASP A 183 10.61 5.90 4.72
CA ASP A 183 9.49 6.75 4.31
C ASP A 183 9.51 8.13 5.01
N ILE A 184 9.88 8.17 6.28
CA ILE A 184 9.89 9.43 7.05
C ILE A 184 10.83 10.46 6.41
N PRO A 185 12.16 10.22 6.26
CA PRO A 185 13.04 11.21 5.65
C PRO A 185 12.72 11.48 4.18
N LEU A 186 12.17 10.49 3.46
CA LEU A 186 11.81 10.66 2.06
C LEU A 186 10.62 11.59 1.89
N VAL A 187 9.53 11.34 2.57
CA VAL A 187 8.29 12.12 2.44
C VAL A 187 8.42 13.49 3.08
N SER A 188 9.09 13.58 4.22
CA SER A 188 9.20 14.81 4.98
C SER A 188 10.05 15.92 4.30
N ASN A 189 10.85 15.60 3.31
CA ASN A 189 11.60 16.62 2.57
C ASN A 189 10.87 17.13 1.32
N ILE A 190 9.70 16.57 0.97
CA ILE A 190 8.91 17.00 -0.18
C ILE A 190 8.00 18.18 0.24
N PRO A 191 8.08 19.33 -0.45
CA PRO A 191 7.22 20.47 -0.13
C PRO A 191 5.73 20.20 -0.42
N ASN A 192 4.85 20.88 0.30
CA ASN A 192 3.39 20.89 0.12
C ASN A 192 2.66 19.58 0.47
N ILE A 193 3.35 18.51 0.88
CA ILE A 193 2.70 17.32 1.38
C ILE A 193 2.41 17.46 2.89
N VAL A 194 1.21 17.09 3.30
CA VAL A 194 0.90 16.89 4.71
C VAL A 194 1.21 15.45 5.07
N TYR A 195 2.11 15.24 6.05
CA TYR A 195 2.51 13.90 6.46
C TYR A 195 2.05 13.65 7.90
N LEU A 196 1.15 12.69 8.07
CA LEU A 196 0.49 12.35 9.33
C LEU A 196 0.87 10.94 9.76
N ALA A 197 0.90 10.70 11.08
CA ALA A 197 1.16 9.39 11.66
C ALA A 197 0.24 9.18 12.88
N PRO A 198 -0.80 8.34 12.78
CA PRO A 198 -1.71 8.08 13.89
C PRO A 198 -1.06 7.22 14.97
N THR A 199 -1.40 7.48 16.21
CA THR A 199 -1.00 6.69 17.38
C THR A 199 -2.09 5.71 17.85
N ASN A 200 -3.31 5.92 17.40
CA ASN A 200 -4.48 5.12 17.77
C ASN A 200 -5.50 5.07 16.60
N LYS A 201 -6.55 4.25 16.77
CA LYS A 201 -7.60 4.06 15.78
C LYS A 201 -8.37 5.34 15.46
N GLU A 202 -8.73 6.10 16.50
CA GLU A 202 -9.58 7.27 16.39
C GLU A 202 -8.87 8.39 15.60
N GLU A 203 -7.58 8.61 15.89
CA GLU A 203 -6.75 9.52 15.09
C GLU A 203 -6.65 9.07 13.63
N TYR A 204 -6.46 7.76 13.39
CA TYR A 204 -6.36 7.21 12.04
C TYR A 204 -7.61 7.50 11.20
N ILE A 205 -8.79 7.25 11.78
CA ILE A 205 -10.06 7.51 11.10
C ILE A 205 -10.25 9.01 10.86
N ALA A 206 -9.96 9.85 11.86
CA ALA A 206 -10.09 11.31 11.74
C ALA A 206 -9.12 11.89 10.69
N MET A 207 -7.88 11.38 10.61
CA MET A 207 -6.90 11.76 9.57
C MET A 207 -7.39 11.39 8.17
N MET A 208 -7.97 10.19 7.99
CA MET A 208 -8.54 9.77 6.71
C MET A 208 -9.76 10.64 6.34
N ASP A 209 -10.65 10.92 7.30
CA ASP A 209 -11.82 11.77 7.06
C ASP A 209 -11.41 13.18 6.65
N TRP A 210 -10.47 13.78 7.36
CA TRP A 210 -9.95 15.09 7.01
C TRP A 210 -9.27 15.08 5.62
N SER A 211 -8.46 14.07 5.33
CA SER A 211 -7.77 13.97 4.05
C SER A 211 -8.72 13.90 2.87
N LEU A 212 -9.86 13.18 3.00
CA LEU A 212 -10.86 13.08 1.93
C LEU A 212 -11.77 14.31 1.79
N GLN A 213 -11.84 15.17 2.82
CA GLN A 213 -12.69 16.36 2.82
C GLN A 213 -11.95 17.62 2.34
N GLN A 214 -10.66 17.73 2.62
CA GLN A 214 -9.86 18.86 2.21
C GLN A 214 -9.52 18.78 0.69
N THR A 215 -9.23 19.94 0.06
CA THR A 215 -9.01 20.05 -1.39
C THR A 215 -7.73 20.80 -1.75
N GLN A 216 -6.83 21.00 -0.79
CA GLN A 216 -5.69 21.91 -0.97
C GLN A 216 -4.34 21.22 -1.03
N HIS A 217 -4.21 20.05 -0.40
CA HIS A 217 -2.91 19.41 -0.22
C HIS A 217 -2.96 17.91 -0.53
N PRO A 218 -1.90 17.32 -1.06
CA PRO A 218 -1.68 15.89 -0.95
C PRO A 218 -1.43 15.53 0.51
N VAL A 219 -2.02 14.43 0.96
CA VAL A 219 -1.91 13.95 2.34
C VAL A 219 -1.35 12.54 2.35
N ALA A 220 -0.22 12.33 3.00
CA ALA A 220 0.31 11.01 3.30
C ALA A 220 0.02 10.65 4.76
N ILE A 221 -0.56 9.47 4.98
CA ILE A 221 -0.83 8.94 6.31
C ILE A 221 0.02 7.69 6.50
N ARG A 222 0.92 7.72 7.47
CA ARG A 222 1.81 6.61 7.79
C ARG A 222 1.06 5.60 8.65
N VAL A 223 0.64 4.50 8.02
CA VAL A 223 -0.17 3.45 8.65
C VAL A 223 0.74 2.41 9.29
N PRO A 224 0.71 2.24 10.63
CA PRO A 224 1.53 1.23 11.31
C PRO A 224 1.16 -0.21 10.89
N PHE A 225 2.09 -1.14 11.10
CA PHE A 225 1.83 -2.56 10.92
C PHE A 225 1.17 -3.17 12.18
N GLY A 226 0.15 -3.98 11.96
CA GLY A 226 -0.46 -4.79 13.02
C GLY A 226 -1.61 -4.11 13.76
N ASN A 227 -1.67 -4.34 15.07
CA ASN A 227 -2.78 -3.90 15.91
C ASN A 227 -2.64 -2.44 16.29
N PHE A 228 -3.77 -1.82 16.62
CA PHE A 228 -3.82 -0.44 17.13
C PHE A 228 -4.25 -0.43 18.60
N VAL A 229 -4.00 0.71 19.23
CA VAL A 229 -4.62 1.08 20.49
C VAL A 229 -5.91 1.84 20.17
N THR A 230 -6.97 1.61 20.93
CA THR A 230 -8.18 2.44 20.90
C THR A 230 -8.34 3.20 22.20
N THR A 231 -8.69 4.47 22.11
CA THR A 231 -8.99 5.33 23.25
C THR A 231 -10.47 5.31 23.60
N GLY A 232 -11.33 4.93 22.64
CA GLY A 232 -12.78 5.04 22.72
C GLY A 232 -13.28 6.48 22.72
N ILE A 233 -12.42 7.46 22.43
CA ILE A 233 -12.74 8.89 22.42
C ILE A 233 -12.53 9.39 21.00
N GLU A 234 -13.59 10.01 20.43
CA GLU A 234 -13.50 10.64 19.09
C GLU A 234 -12.39 11.67 19.05
N ASP A 235 -11.51 11.58 18.06
CA ASP A 235 -10.49 12.60 17.82
C ASP A 235 -11.11 13.82 17.15
N LYS A 236 -10.93 15.00 17.77
CA LYS A 236 -11.42 16.30 17.30
C LYS A 236 -10.29 17.24 16.87
N THR A 237 -9.13 16.68 16.58
CA THR A 237 -7.97 17.45 16.13
C THR A 237 -8.25 18.16 14.81
N ASP A 238 -7.93 19.45 14.78
CA ASP A 238 -8.02 20.27 13.56
C ASP A 238 -6.74 20.10 12.73
N TYR A 239 -6.75 19.14 11.83
CA TYR A 239 -5.60 18.84 10.97
C TYR A 239 -5.30 19.93 9.93
N SER A 240 -6.21 20.88 9.68
CA SER A 240 -5.96 22.00 8.78
C SER A 240 -4.87 22.95 9.26
N LYS A 241 -4.66 23.02 10.57
CA LYS A 241 -3.59 23.82 11.19
C LYS A 241 -2.20 23.26 10.95
N HIS A 242 -2.11 22.02 10.51
CA HIS A 242 -0.87 21.32 10.21
C HIS A 242 -0.60 21.27 8.70
N ALA A 243 -1.57 21.68 7.87
CA ALA A 243 -1.41 21.71 6.43
C ALA A 243 -0.40 22.79 5.99
N GLY A 244 0.57 22.40 5.20
CA GLY A 244 1.58 23.33 4.64
C GLY A 244 2.83 23.52 5.48
N VAL A 245 3.06 22.68 6.50
CA VAL A 245 4.16 22.90 7.43
C VAL A 245 5.22 21.84 7.34
N ILE A 246 6.13 21.99 6.37
CA ILE A 246 7.48 21.42 6.47
C ILE A 246 8.22 21.98 7.70
N SER A 247 7.84 23.15 8.20
CA SER A 247 8.39 23.78 9.39
C SER A 247 8.05 23.05 10.70
N TYR A 248 7.17 22.05 10.73
CA TYR A 248 6.89 21.26 11.93
C TYR A 248 7.96 20.22 12.27
N PHE A 249 8.94 20.01 11.44
CA PHE A 249 10.19 19.38 11.87
C PHE A 249 11.01 20.26 12.82
N GLN A 250 10.51 21.45 13.20
CA GLN A 250 11.10 22.23 14.28
C GLN A 250 10.65 21.70 15.63
N LYS A 251 11.58 21.01 16.26
CA LYS A 251 11.79 20.72 17.71
C LYS A 251 10.60 20.28 18.60
N GLU A 252 9.36 20.64 18.39
CA GLU A 252 8.27 20.29 19.31
C GLU A 252 7.51 19.03 18.89
N TYR A 253 7.36 18.78 17.61
CA TYR A 253 6.64 17.60 17.12
C TYR A 253 7.44 16.30 17.25
N VAL A 254 8.78 16.39 17.18
CA VAL A 254 9.69 15.24 17.40
C VAL A 254 9.62 14.72 18.84
N LYS A 255 9.12 15.50 19.79
CA LYS A 255 9.00 15.09 21.19
C LYS A 255 7.77 14.22 21.51
N THR A 256 6.75 14.23 20.67
CA THR A 256 5.48 13.56 20.99
C THR A 256 5.08 12.40 20.07
N HIS A 257 5.71 12.24 18.89
CA HIS A 257 5.21 11.32 17.88
C HIS A 257 6.28 10.40 17.25
N CYS A 258 7.50 10.38 17.77
CA CYS A 258 8.53 9.40 17.40
C CYS A 258 8.71 8.41 18.57
N CYS A 259 7.83 7.41 18.67
CA CYS A 259 8.07 6.16 19.37
C CYS A 259 7.70 5.01 18.45
#